data_dc1521f95a21191d074dff71de5f665a
#
_entry.id   dc1521f95a21191d074dff71de5f665a
#
_cell.length_a   1.000
_cell.length_b   1.000
_cell.length_c   1.000
_cell.angle_alpha   90.00
_cell.angle_beta   90.00
_cell.angle_gamma   90.00
#
_symmetry.space_group_name_H-M   'P 1'
#
loop_
_entity.id
_entity.type
_entity.pdbx_description
1 polymer ?
#
loop_
_entity_poly.entity_id
_entity_poly.type
_entity_poly.pdbx_seq_one_letter_code
_entity_poly.pdbx_strand_id
1 'polypeptide(L)'
;MSAGFIAAILVSGFITGALARFALPGPDPMPIWLTTAIGLVGSIAGAVVGREASNNNGYAISFVSFGVAIALVAAYRHFVQRRPIFGPGALRFPERGVGVEGYRARLKKAGIDPEALTPDPRRLERARLLQALQELHRAGILDDEELEAKTAAVEKRDGA
;
A
#
# COMPACT_ATOMS: atom_id res chain seq x y z
N MET A 1 -29.72 6.16 -22.33
CA MET A 1 -28.33 6.54 -22.01
C MET A 1 -27.46 6.08 -23.17
N SER A 2 -26.62 6.94 -23.74
CA SER A 2 -25.72 6.54 -24.81
C SER A 2 -24.58 5.64 -24.32
N ALA A 3 -24.09 4.73 -25.16
CA ALA A 3 -22.95 3.87 -24.81
C ALA A 3 -21.71 4.69 -24.42
N GLY A 4 -21.51 5.85 -25.06
CA GLY A 4 -20.44 6.78 -24.71
C GLY A 4 -20.55 7.37 -23.29
N PHE A 5 -21.76 7.63 -22.81
CA PHE A 5 -21.98 8.12 -21.44
C PHE A 5 -21.61 7.04 -20.41
N ILE A 6 -22.00 5.80 -20.65
CA ILE A 6 -21.64 4.67 -19.76
C ILE A 6 -20.13 4.47 -19.75
N ALA A 7 -19.49 4.49 -20.92
CA ALA A 7 -18.03 4.38 -21.01
C ALA A 7 -17.31 5.50 -20.23
N ALA A 8 -17.79 6.75 -20.35
CA ALA A 8 -17.22 7.88 -19.62
C ALA A 8 -17.34 7.70 -18.09
N ILE A 9 -18.47 7.21 -17.59
CA ILE A 9 -18.65 6.90 -16.15
C ILE A 9 -17.67 5.82 -15.69
N LEU A 10 -17.53 4.72 -16.45
CA LEU A 10 -16.62 3.62 -16.12
C LEU A 10 -15.16 4.08 -16.11
N VAL A 11 -14.74 4.86 -17.11
CA VAL A 11 -13.39 5.42 -17.18
C VAL A 11 -13.12 6.38 -16.02
N SER A 12 -14.06 7.26 -15.69
CA SER A 12 -13.94 8.17 -14.56
C SER A 12 -13.84 7.42 -13.23
N GLY A 13 -14.70 6.42 -13.00
CA GLY A 13 -14.63 5.56 -11.81
C GLY A 13 -13.32 4.79 -11.71
N PHE A 14 -12.83 4.27 -12.85
CA PHE A 14 -11.53 3.59 -12.89
C PHE A 14 -10.37 4.53 -12.52
N ILE A 15 -10.33 5.74 -13.11
CA ILE A 15 -9.29 6.74 -12.81
C ILE A 15 -9.33 7.11 -11.33
N THR A 16 -10.50 7.40 -10.78
CA THR A 16 -10.68 7.74 -9.36
C THR A 16 -10.22 6.59 -8.45
N GLY A 17 -10.61 5.36 -8.75
CA GLY A 17 -10.21 4.17 -7.98
C GLY A 17 -8.72 3.87 -8.10
N ALA A 18 -8.12 4.05 -9.28
CA ALA A 18 -6.69 3.88 -9.49
C ALA A 18 -5.88 4.90 -8.68
N LEU A 19 -6.25 6.17 -8.73
CA LEU A 19 -5.61 7.24 -7.96
C LEU A 19 -5.75 6.99 -6.45
N ALA A 20 -6.92 6.55 -5.98
CA ALA A 20 -7.14 6.20 -4.57
C ALA A 20 -6.22 5.05 -4.10
N ARG A 21 -5.93 4.07 -4.97
CA ARG A 21 -4.97 3.00 -4.66
C ARG A 21 -3.53 3.51 -4.55
N PHE A 22 -3.12 4.43 -5.42
CA PHE A 22 -1.78 5.03 -5.36
C PHE A 22 -1.58 5.91 -4.14
N ALA A 23 -2.66 6.44 -3.55
CA ALA A 23 -2.58 7.22 -2.31
C ALA A 23 -2.19 6.37 -1.09
N LEU A 24 -2.33 5.04 -1.16
CA LEU A 24 -2.00 4.13 -0.06
C LEU A 24 -0.74 3.32 -0.37
N PRO A 25 0.25 3.28 0.56
CA PRO A 25 1.51 2.58 0.34
C PRO A 25 1.33 1.06 0.31
N GLY A 26 2.19 0.39 -0.47
CA GLY A 26 2.32 -1.06 -0.51
C GLY A 26 1.62 -1.76 -1.68
N PRO A 27 1.99 -3.05 -1.90
CA PRO A 27 1.46 -3.83 -3.01
C PRO A 27 -0.02 -4.10 -2.84
N ASP A 28 -0.78 -3.90 -3.90
CA ASP A 28 -2.22 -4.12 -3.90
C ASP A 28 -2.64 -4.92 -5.13
N PRO A 29 -2.82 -6.25 -5.00
CA PRO A 29 -3.16 -7.14 -6.09
C PRO A 29 -4.65 -7.12 -6.47
N MET A 30 -5.37 -6.04 -6.15
CA MET A 30 -6.78 -5.90 -6.54
C MET A 30 -6.96 -6.00 -8.05
N PRO A 31 -7.96 -6.75 -8.53
CA PRO A 31 -8.31 -6.79 -9.95
C PRO A 31 -8.89 -5.44 -10.41
N ILE A 32 -8.73 -5.15 -11.70
CA ILE A 32 -9.16 -3.88 -12.30
C ILE A 32 -10.66 -3.61 -12.07
N TRP A 33 -11.50 -4.63 -12.18
CA TRP A 33 -12.95 -4.46 -11.97
C TRP A 33 -13.29 -3.98 -10.55
N LEU A 34 -12.59 -4.49 -9.52
CA LEU A 34 -12.80 -4.07 -8.13
C LEU A 34 -12.33 -2.63 -7.90
N THR A 35 -11.20 -2.26 -8.51
CA THR A 35 -10.71 -0.87 -8.50
C THR A 35 -11.72 0.08 -9.12
N THR A 36 -12.30 -0.30 -10.26
CA THR A 36 -13.34 0.49 -10.94
C THR A 36 -14.61 0.57 -10.08
N ALA A 37 -15.03 -0.53 -9.49
CA ALA A 37 -16.20 -0.57 -8.62
C ALA A 37 -16.04 0.35 -7.40
N ILE A 38 -14.89 0.30 -6.73
CA ILE A 38 -14.59 1.18 -5.58
C ILE A 38 -14.57 2.64 -6.01
N GLY A 39 -13.93 2.96 -7.14
CA GLY A 39 -13.92 4.32 -7.68
C GLY A 39 -15.31 4.83 -8.02
N LEU A 40 -16.15 3.98 -8.61
CA LEU A 40 -17.53 4.31 -8.96
C LEU A 40 -18.38 4.59 -7.72
N VAL A 41 -18.33 3.68 -6.74
CA VAL A 41 -19.05 3.83 -5.47
C VAL A 41 -18.53 5.06 -4.72
N GLY A 42 -17.21 5.28 -4.69
CA GLY A 42 -16.59 6.45 -4.08
C GLY A 42 -17.04 7.75 -4.73
N SER A 43 -17.12 7.78 -6.07
CA SER A 43 -17.58 8.95 -6.82
C SER A 43 -19.06 9.25 -6.55
N ILE A 44 -19.92 8.24 -6.52
CA ILE A 44 -21.36 8.42 -6.24
C ILE A 44 -21.56 8.87 -4.80
N ALA A 45 -21.01 8.17 -3.83
CA ALA A 45 -21.12 8.51 -2.43
C ALA A 45 -20.54 9.89 -2.12
N GLY A 46 -19.37 10.18 -2.69
CA GLY A 46 -18.73 11.48 -2.55
C GLY A 46 -19.53 12.62 -3.20
N ALA A 47 -20.20 12.36 -4.33
CA ALA A 47 -21.07 13.36 -4.95
C ALA A 47 -22.31 13.67 -4.08
N VAL A 48 -22.90 12.65 -3.44
CA VAL A 48 -24.05 12.85 -2.52
C VAL A 48 -23.60 13.67 -1.30
N VAL A 49 -22.55 13.21 -0.60
CA VAL A 49 -22.03 13.89 0.60
C VAL A 49 -21.48 15.28 0.25
N GLY A 50 -20.77 15.40 -0.86
CA GLY A 50 -20.16 16.65 -1.28
C GLY A 50 -21.18 17.73 -1.66
N ARG A 51 -22.33 17.36 -2.23
CA ARG A 51 -23.39 18.33 -2.51
C ARG A 51 -23.95 18.96 -1.26
N GLU A 52 -24.18 18.18 -0.23
CA GLU A 52 -24.72 18.69 1.05
C GLU A 52 -23.68 19.51 1.81
N ALA A 53 -22.41 19.06 1.80
CA ALA A 53 -21.33 19.69 2.57
C ALA A 53 -20.75 20.95 1.92
N SER A 54 -20.83 21.11 0.57
CA SER A 54 -20.07 22.13 -0.16
C SER A 54 -20.91 23.12 -0.95
N ASN A 55 -22.20 23.23 -0.66
CA ASN A 55 -23.11 24.15 -1.36
C ASN A 55 -23.00 24.04 -2.90
N ASN A 56 -22.89 22.81 -3.40
CA ASN A 56 -22.78 22.44 -4.83
C ASN A 56 -21.51 22.91 -5.56
N ASN A 57 -20.43 23.17 -4.82
CA ASN A 57 -19.14 23.49 -5.43
C ASN A 57 -18.50 22.25 -6.06
N GLY A 58 -18.36 22.22 -7.39
CA GLY A 58 -17.86 21.07 -8.15
C GLY A 58 -16.46 20.60 -7.75
N TYR A 59 -15.54 21.52 -7.42
CA TYR A 59 -14.21 21.14 -6.95
C TYR A 59 -14.26 20.45 -5.60
N ALA A 60 -15.04 20.98 -4.66
CA ALA A 60 -15.19 20.37 -3.34
C ALA A 60 -15.85 18.98 -3.44
N ILE A 61 -16.83 18.80 -4.31
CA ILE A 61 -17.44 17.50 -4.60
C ILE A 61 -16.40 16.51 -5.11
N SER A 62 -15.50 16.93 -6.00
CA SER A 62 -14.43 16.05 -6.53
C SER A 62 -13.44 15.63 -5.45
N PHE A 63 -13.01 16.53 -4.57
CA PHE A 63 -12.13 16.20 -3.45
C PHE A 63 -12.79 15.26 -2.44
N VAL A 64 -14.06 15.49 -2.11
CA VAL A 64 -14.82 14.61 -1.22
C VAL A 64 -14.98 13.23 -1.84
N SER A 65 -15.31 13.13 -3.13
CA SER A 65 -15.41 11.86 -3.86
C SER A 65 -14.10 11.08 -3.84
N PHE A 66 -12.98 11.76 -4.04
CA PHE A 66 -11.66 11.14 -3.96
C PHE A 66 -11.32 10.66 -2.54
N GLY A 67 -11.62 11.47 -1.52
CA GLY A 67 -11.46 11.10 -0.11
C GLY A 67 -12.27 9.87 0.27
N VAL A 68 -13.53 9.80 -0.18
CA VAL A 68 -14.39 8.61 0.02
C VAL A 68 -13.81 7.38 -0.68
N ALA A 69 -13.30 7.51 -1.91
CA ALA A 69 -12.66 6.41 -2.62
C ALA A 69 -11.41 5.90 -1.87
N ILE A 70 -10.57 6.80 -1.34
CA ILE A 70 -9.42 6.43 -0.50
C ILE A 70 -9.89 5.69 0.76
N ALA A 71 -10.92 6.18 1.44
CA ALA A 71 -11.46 5.55 2.63
C ALA A 71 -12.00 4.13 2.35
N LEU A 72 -12.66 3.93 1.19
CA LEU A 72 -13.12 2.61 0.77
C LEU A 72 -11.96 1.65 0.47
N VAL A 73 -10.89 2.10 -0.19
CA VAL A 73 -9.69 1.29 -0.41
C VAL A 73 -9.03 0.96 0.92
N ALA A 74 -8.91 1.93 1.84
CA ALA A 74 -8.36 1.72 3.17
C ALA A 74 -9.19 0.72 3.98
N ALA A 75 -10.50 0.84 3.96
CA ALA A 75 -11.43 -0.10 4.59
C ALA A 75 -11.28 -1.51 4.00
N TYR A 76 -11.23 -1.64 2.68
CA TYR A 76 -10.97 -2.92 2.03
C TYR A 76 -9.65 -3.55 2.49
N ARG A 77 -8.57 -2.78 2.53
CA ARG A 77 -7.26 -3.26 3.02
C ARG A 77 -7.31 -3.68 4.48
N HIS A 78 -7.99 -2.90 5.32
CA HIS A 78 -8.08 -3.21 6.75
C HIS A 78 -8.96 -4.42 7.03
N PHE A 79 -10.18 -4.45 6.49
CA PHE A 79 -11.16 -5.49 6.81
C PHE A 79 -10.99 -6.78 6.00
N VAL A 80 -10.68 -6.68 4.70
CA VAL A 80 -10.59 -7.84 3.81
C VAL A 80 -9.17 -8.39 3.76
N GLN A 81 -8.18 -7.54 3.57
CA GLN A 81 -6.78 -7.96 3.51
C GLN A 81 -6.15 -8.11 4.90
N ARG A 82 -6.82 -7.63 5.95
CA ARG A 82 -6.39 -7.69 7.36
C ARG A 82 -4.97 -7.20 7.58
N ARG A 83 -4.61 -6.11 6.92
CA ARG A 83 -3.30 -5.50 7.10
C ARG A 83 -3.41 -4.02 7.48
N PRO A 84 -2.42 -3.49 8.20
CA PRO A 84 -2.42 -2.08 8.58
C PRO A 84 -2.33 -1.18 7.33
N ILE A 85 -2.93 0.01 7.42
CA ILE A 85 -2.94 1.01 6.34
C ILE A 85 -1.58 1.68 6.23
N PHE A 86 -0.90 1.90 7.37
CA PHE A 86 0.40 2.55 7.46
C PHE A 86 1.41 1.69 8.23
N GLY A 87 2.69 2.01 8.06
CA GLY A 87 3.80 1.35 8.74
C GLY A 87 4.38 0.16 7.97
N PRO A 88 5.38 -0.54 8.53
CA PRO A 88 6.10 -1.63 7.85
C PRO A 88 5.19 -2.79 7.42
N GLY A 89 4.11 -3.03 8.16
CA GLY A 89 3.12 -4.05 7.83
C GLY A 89 2.29 -3.72 6.58
N ALA A 90 2.14 -2.43 6.23
CA ALA A 90 1.43 -2.00 5.03
C ALA A 90 2.17 -2.36 3.73
N LEU A 91 3.49 -2.59 3.82
CA LEU A 91 4.34 -2.97 2.69
C LEU A 91 4.36 -4.49 2.45
N ARG A 92 3.83 -5.29 3.39
CA ARG A 92 3.74 -6.73 3.21
C ARG A 92 2.77 -7.11 2.11
N PHE A 93 3.09 -8.16 1.37
CA PHE A 93 2.18 -8.72 0.39
C PHE A 93 0.94 -9.29 1.11
N PRO A 94 -0.31 -8.98 0.69
CA PRO A 94 -1.49 -9.44 1.38
C PRO A 94 -1.64 -10.96 1.27
N GLU A 95 -2.04 -11.58 2.38
CA GLU A 95 -2.30 -13.02 2.42
C GLU A 95 -3.70 -13.35 1.89
N ARG A 96 -4.64 -12.40 2.03
CA ARG A 96 -6.05 -12.56 1.67
C ARG A 96 -6.55 -11.36 0.86
N GLY A 97 -7.56 -11.61 0.05
CA GLY A 97 -8.23 -10.58 -0.74
C GLY A 97 -8.57 -11.05 -2.14
N VAL A 98 -9.46 -10.32 -2.78
CA VAL A 98 -9.89 -10.62 -4.16
C VAL A 98 -8.71 -10.41 -5.12
N GLY A 99 -8.36 -11.44 -5.89
CA GLY A 99 -7.26 -11.40 -6.86
C GLY A 99 -5.87 -11.76 -6.31
N VAL A 100 -5.70 -11.89 -5.00
CA VAL A 100 -4.41 -12.22 -4.36
C VAL A 100 -3.84 -13.54 -4.87
N GLU A 101 -4.65 -14.60 -4.90
CA GLU A 101 -4.21 -15.93 -5.35
C GLU A 101 -3.79 -15.93 -6.82
N GLY A 102 -4.58 -15.30 -7.68
CA GLY A 102 -4.24 -15.17 -9.10
C GLY A 102 -2.96 -14.36 -9.34
N TYR A 103 -2.72 -13.33 -8.54
CA TYR A 103 -1.50 -12.54 -8.63
C TYR A 103 -0.29 -13.33 -8.10
N ARG A 104 -0.43 -14.06 -6.99
CA ARG A 104 0.60 -14.98 -6.47
C ARG A 104 0.98 -16.05 -7.49
N ALA A 105 -0.01 -16.65 -8.14
CA ALA A 105 0.23 -17.65 -9.17
C ALA A 105 1.01 -17.08 -10.36
N ARG A 106 0.72 -15.84 -10.78
CA ARG A 106 1.46 -15.15 -11.84
C ARG A 106 2.89 -14.86 -11.46
N LEU A 107 3.14 -14.38 -10.23
CA LEU A 107 4.48 -14.13 -9.72
C LEU A 107 5.30 -15.41 -9.66
N LYS A 108 4.75 -16.49 -9.10
CA LYS A 108 5.42 -17.80 -9.06
C LYS A 108 5.75 -18.32 -10.46
N LYS A 109 4.83 -18.15 -11.43
CA LYS A 109 5.08 -18.52 -12.83
C LYS A 109 6.19 -17.70 -13.47
N ALA A 110 6.38 -16.46 -13.04
CA ALA A 110 7.48 -15.58 -13.45
C ALA A 110 8.80 -15.83 -12.68
N GLY A 111 8.84 -16.84 -11.79
CA GLY A 111 10.02 -17.13 -10.97
C GLY A 111 10.24 -16.16 -9.81
N ILE A 112 9.24 -15.32 -9.50
CA ILE A 112 9.31 -14.34 -8.43
C ILE A 112 8.57 -14.90 -7.21
N ASP A 113 9.28 -15.03 -6.08
CA ASP A 113 8.63 -15.40 -4.82
C ASP A 113 7.91 -14.18 -4.24
N PRO A 114 6.58 -14.24 -4.07
CA PRO A 114 5.81 -13.15 -3.46
C PRO A 114 6.25 -12.80 -2.04
N GLU A 115 6.79 -13.77 -1.30
CA GLU A 115 7.26 -13.57 0.06
C GLU A 115 8.60 -12.84 0.08
N ALA A 116 9.44 -13.03 -0.92
CA ALA A 116 10.69 -12.29 -1.09
C ALA A 116 10.44 -10.80 -1.40
N LEU A 117 9.30 -10.45 -1.97
CA LEU A 117 8.89 -9.06 -2.21
C LEU A 117 8.39 -8.36 -0.94
N THR A 118 8.15 -9.11 0.13
CA THR A 118 7.73 -8.54 1.40
C THR A 118 8.97 -8.15 2.19
N PRO A 119 9.18 -6.86 2.46
CA PRO A 119 10.29 -6.46 3.31
C PRO A 119 10.12 -7.13 4.68
N ASP A 120 11.00 -8.04 5.02
CA ASP A 120 11.05 -8.60 6.37
C ASP A 120 11.40 -7.46 7.34
N PRO A 121 10.52 -7.13 8.31
CA PRO A 121 10.80 -6.06 9.25
C PRO A 121 12.11 -6.29 10.01
N ARG A 122 12.44 -7.55 10.32
CA ARG A 122 13.68 -7.92 11.00
C ARG A 122 14.90 -7.61 10.12
N ARG A 123 14.83 -7.94 8.82
CA ARG A 123 15.91 -7.62 7.87
C ARG A 123 16.10 -6.12 7.68
N LEU A 124 15.00 -5.35 7.62
CA LEU A 124 15.07 -3.90 7.53
C LEU A 124 15.64 -3.28 8.81
N GLU A 125 15.23 -3.74 9.98
CA GLU A 125 15.75 -3.30 11.27
C GLU A 125 17.23 -3.63 11.39
N ARG A 126 17.64 -4.84 11.03
CA ARG A 126 19.04 -5.26 10.97
C ARG A 126 19.86 -4.38 10.04
N ALA A 127 19.38 -4.15 8.83
CA ALA A 127 20.10 -3.28 7.88
C ALA A 127 20.28 -1.87 8.43
N ARG A 128 19.25 -1.31 9.09
CA ARG A 128 19.35 0.00 9.76
C ARG A 128 20.35 0.00 10.92
N LEU A 129 20.35 -1.05 11.75
CA LEU A 129 21.30 -1.17 12.85
C LEU A 129 22.75 -1.29 12.34
N LEU A 130 22.99 -2.11 11.33
CA LEU A 130 24.30 -2.25 10.72
C LEU A 130 24.79 -0.93 10.08
N GLN A 131 23.88 -0.22 9.41
CA GLN A 131 24.19 1.09 8.84
C GLN A 131 24.52 2.11 9.95
N ALA A 132 23.74 2.17 11.02
CA ALA A 132 24.01 3.05 12.14
C ALA A 132 25.35 2.74 12.83
N LEU A 133 25.70 1.46 13.00
CA LEU A 133 27.01 1.06 13.53
C LEU A 133 28.16 1.53 12.63
N GLN A 134 28.02 1.41 11.31
CA GLN A 134 29.02 1.91 10.36
C GLN A 134 29.14 3.44 10.39
N GLU A 135 28.02 4.16 10.57
CA GLU A 135 28.05 5.62 10.67
C GLU A 135 28.76 6.07 11.96
N LEU A 136 28.49 5.39 13.09
CA LEU A 136 29.18 5.66 14.36
C LEU A 136 30.68 5.38 14.28
N HIS A 137 31.08 4.32 13.62
CA HIS A 137 32.50 4.00 13.37
C HIS A 137 33.15 5.08 12.50
N ARG A 138 32.50 5.50 11.39
CA ARG A 138 33.03 6.59 10.56
C ARG A 138 33.17 7.91 11.27
N ALA A 139 32.28 8.16 12.25
CA ALA A 139 32.33 9.34 13.11
C ALA A 139 33.43 9.25 14.21
N GLY A 140 34.16 8.13 14.28
CA GLY A 140 35.20 7.91 15.29
C GLY A 140 34.66 7.68 16.71
N ILE A 141 33.36 7.36 16.84
CA ILE A 141 32.71 7.08 18.13
C ILE A 141 32.86 5.62 18.54
N LEU A 142 32.95 4.70 17.54
CA LEU A 142 33.20 3.28 17.73
C LEU A 142 34.58 2.94 17.16
N ASP A 143 35.34 2.10 17.86
CA ASP A 143 36.56 1.52 17.35
C ASP A 143 36.28 0.22 16.55
N ASP A 144 37.31 -0.35 15.92
CA ASP A 144 37.19 -1.55 15.09
C ASP A 144 36.73 -2.77 15.88
N GLU A 145 37.19 -2.94 17.13
CA GLU A 145 36.87 -4.07 18.00
C GLU A 145 35.41 -3.98 18.49
N GLU A 146 34.96 -2.78 18.84
CA GLU A 146 33.57 -2.51 19.25
C GLU A 146 32.61 -2.69 18.07
N LEU A 147 32.98 -2.26 16.86
CA LEU A 147 32.18 -2.45 15.66
C LEU A 147 31.98 -3.95 15.36
N GLU A 148 33.05 -4.74 15.42
CA GLU A 148 33.00 -6.17 15.15
C GLU A 148 32.15 -6.90 16.20
N ALA A 149 32.33 -6.60 17.49
CA ALA A 149 31.56 -7.18 18.58
C ALA A 149 30.05 -6.86 18.47
N LYS A 150 29.70 -5.61 18.15
CA LYS A 150 28.30 -5.19 17.99
C LYS A 150 27.68 -5.77 16.71
N THR A 151 28.42 -5.86 15.64
CA THR A 151 27.97 -6.50 14.38
C THR A 151 27.68 -7.98 14.61
N ALA A 152 28.55 -8.71 15.27
CA ALA A 152 28.35 -10.11 15.64
C ALA A 152 27.13 -10.31 16.56
N ALA A 153 26.90 -9.37 17.50
CA ALA A 153 25.72 -9.40 18.37
C ALA A 153 24.40 -9.21 17.58
N VAL A 154 24.37 -8.32 16.59
CA VAL A 154 23.21 -8.14 15.69
C VAL A 154 22.96 -9.38 14.84
N GLU A 155 24.02 -10.06 14.38
CA GLU A 155 23.91 -11.30 13.60
C GLU A 155 23.41 -12.48 14.42
N LYS A 156 23.88 -12.63 15.65
CA LYS A 156 23.49 -13.72 16.57
C LYS A 156 22.02 -13.62 17.00
N ARG A 157 21.46 -12.43 17.07
CA ARG A 157 20.05 -12.19 17.47
C ARG A 157 19.03 -12.74 16.49
N ASP A 158 19.42 -12.95 15.23
CA ASP A 158 18.54 -13.46 14.17
C ASP A 158 18.65 -14.98 13.97
N GLY A 159 19.64 -15.64 14.59
CA GLY A 159 19.85 -17.07 14.49
C GLY A 159 19.18 -17.88 15.62
N ALA A 160 18.48 -17.21 16.52
CA ALA A 160 17.73 -17.80 17.63
C ALA A 160 16.23 -17.53 17.47
#